data_8d8f08ed017509e476c9b33beb470a77
#
_entry.id   8d8f08ed017509e476c9b33beb470a77
#
_cell.length_a   1.000
_cell.length_b   1.000
_cell.length_c   1.000
_cell.angle_alpha   90.00
_cell.angle_beta   90.00
_cell.angle_gamma   90.00
#
_symmetry.space_group_name_H-M   'P 1'
#
loop_
_entity.id
_entity.type
_entity.pdbx_description
1 polymer ?
#
loop_
_entity_poly.entity_id
_entity_poly.type
_entity_poly.pdbx_seq_one_letter_code
_entity_poly.pdbx_strand_id
1 'polypeptide(L)'
;MITISSLSKIYRTKNRTVQALDNVNLEIGTGMFGLLGPNGAGKTTLMRILAGIVNPSQGEVIINGHSLKTGAGKKAIKATLGYLPQELGMYQELSASQFIDYMAILKGIDDTQKRVQQVEKVLNMVGLSQDAERKIKGFSGGMKRRVGIAQALVNDPELLIVDEPTAGLDPEERIRFRNLLVNLSDERTIILSTHIVEDIAQTCQDMAVLSSGQVIFRGSPAGLMREADGHVWSFTSDSMERPDHGLTVVSMLHLPEGIQYRLVGSSIEKYPTAEAVKPGLEDGYVWLMRSKGQTVDVL
;
A
#
# COMPACT_ATOMS: atom_id res chain seq x y z
N MET A 1 11.97 -5.59 -12.56
CA MET A 1 12.26 -6.49 -11.41
C MET A 1 13.01 -5.73 -10.33
N ILE A 2 12.61 -5.89 -9.06
CA ILE A 2 13.21 -5.24 -7.90
C ILE A 2 13.75 -6.31 -6.98
N THR A 3 15.02 -6.19 -6.57
CA THR A 3 15.67 -7.09 -5.62
C THR A 3 16.13 -6.30 -4.41
N ILE A 4 15.70 -6.71 -3.22
CA ILE A 4 16.05 -6.12 -1.93
C ILE A 4 16.79 -7.18 -1.13
N SER A 5 18.03 -6.88 -0.72
CA SER A 5 18.91 -7.84 -0.03
C SER A 5 19.40 -7.27 1.29
N SER A 6 19.05 -7.94 2.40
CA SER A 6 19.47 -7.64 3.78
C SER A 6 19.32 -6.16 4.15
N LEU A 7 18.20 -5.56 3.70
CA LEU A 7 17.96 -4.13 3.83
C LEU A 7 17.60 -3.76 5.27
N SER A 8 18.39 -2.88 5.86
CA SER A 8 18.12 -2.35 7.20
C SER A 8 18.15 -0.82 7.22
N LYS A 9 17.28 -0.23 8.04
CA LYS A 9 17.24 1.22 8.25
C LYS A 9 17.11 1.56 9.73
N ILE A 10 18.09 2.31 10.22
CA ILE A 10 18.14 2.82 11.59
C ILE A 10 18.10 4.35 11.54
N TYR A 11 17.13 4.93 12.23
CA TYR A 11 17.07 6.36 12.49
C TYR A 11 17.66 6.65 13.87
N ARG A 12 18.59 7.58 13.92
CA ARG A 12 19.24 8.02 15.17
C ARG A 12 18.92 9.49 15.42
N THR A 13 18.33 9.78 16.56
CA THR A 13 18.16 11.14 17.10
C THR A 13 18.95 11.25 18.38
N LYS A 14 19.08 12.47 18.93
CA LYS A 14 19.83 12.69 20.19
C LYS A 14 19.33 11.81 21.34
N ASN A 15 18.03 11.48 21.37
CA ASN A 15 17.38 10.80 22.50
C ASN A 15 16.82 9.40 22.16
N ARG A 16 16.85 8.98 20.89
CA ARG A 16 16.20 7.73 20.47
C ARG A 16 16.88 7.14 19.25
N THR A 17 17.05 5.82 19.29
CA THR A 17 17.39 4.99 18.11
C THR A 17 16.18 4.15 17.75
N VAL A 18 15.74 4.20 16.48
CA VAL A 18 14.61 3.43 15.97
C VAL A 18 15.09 2.61 14.77
N GLN A 19 15.00 1.31 14.87
CA GLN A 19 15.21 0.41 13.73
C GLN A 19 13.89 0.28 12.97
N ALA A 20 13.78 1.01 11.86
CA ALA A 20 12.57 1.05 11.06
C ALA A 20 12.47 -0.11 10.07
N LEU A 21 13.61 -0.66 9.63
CA LEU A 21 13.70 -1.88 8.83
C LEU A 21 14.83 -2.75 9.37
N ASP A 22 14.60 -4.05 9.41
CA ASP A 22 15.51 -5.04 9.95
C ASP A 22 15.63 -6.23 9.00
N ASN A 23 16.76 -6.33 8.30
CA ASN A 23 17.13 -7.42 7.40
C ASN A 23 16.04 -7.82 6.38
N VAL A 24 15.41 -6.82 5.76
CA VAL A 24 14.36 -7.04 4.76
C VAL A 24 14.95 -7.64 3.50
N ASN A 25 14.37 -8.77 3.07
CA ASN A 25 14.69 -9.45 1.81
C ASN A 25 13.40 -9.61 1.00
N LEU A 26 13.36 -9.08 -0.23
CA LEU A 26 12.18 -9.15 -1.11
C LEU A 26 12.60 -9.16 -2.58
N GLU A 27 11.86 -9.91 -3.37
CA GLU A 27 11.89 -9.84 -4.83
C GLU A 27 10.50 -9.45 -5.34
N ILE A 28 10.42 -8.43 -6.20
CA ILE A 28 9.16 -7.91 -6.73
C ILE A 28 9.26 -7.90 -8.26
N GLY A 29 8.31 -8.58 -8.89
CA GLY A 29 8.18 -8.66 -10.35
C GLY A 29 7.32 -7.54 -10.94
N THR A 30 6.94 -7.70 -12.21
CA THR A 30 5.95 -6.85 -12.89
C THR A 30 4.55 -7.14 -12.36
N GLY A 31 3.65 -6.16 -12.44
CA GLY A 31 2.28 -6.26 -11.93
C GLY A 31 2.08 -5.57 -10.58
N MET A 32 0.91 -5.84 -9.96
CA MET A 32 0.55 -5.26 -8.65
C MET A 32 1.15 -6.05 -7.51
N PHE A 33 2.01 -5.40 -6.73
CA PHE A 33 2.58 -5.92 -5.49
C PHE A 33 2.02 -5.17 -4.28
N GLY A 34 1.44 -5.89 -3.32
CA GLY A 34 0.91 -5.33 -2.08
C GLY A 34 1.90 -5.38 -0.93
N LEU A 35 2.11 -4.27 -0.24
CA LEU A 35 2.83 -4.21 1.03
C LEU A 35 1.86 -3.89 2.15
N LEU A 36 1.43 -4.92 2.87
CA LEU A 36 0.51 -4.84 3.99
C LEU A 36 1.24 -4.74 5.32
N GLY A 37 0.65 -4.09 6.31
CA GLY A 37 1.16 -4.09 7.67
C GLY A 37 0.60 -2.94 8.50
N PRO A 38 0.71 -3.00 9.84
CA PRO A 38 0.18 -1.98 10.72
C PRO A 38 0.94 -0.65 10.59
N ASN A 39 0.39 0.40 11.22
CA ASN A 39 1.09 1.69 11.32
C ASN A 39 2.39 1.49 12.11
N GLY A 40 3.48 2.12 11.64
CA GLY A 40 4.80 1.95 12.24
C GLY A 40 5.57 0.68 11.83
N ALA A 41 5.00 -0.21 11.01
CA ALA A 41 5.67 -1.42 10.53
C ALA A 41 6.93 -1.18 9.67
N GLY A 42 7.12 0.04 9.15
CA GLY A 42 8.26 0.39 8.29
C GLY A 42 7.91 0.58 6.81
N LYS A 43 6.65 0.43 6.41
CA LYS A 43 6.17 0.52 5.02
C LYS A 43 6.64 1.80 4.32
N THR A 44 6.31 2.98 4.87
CA THR A 44 6.72 4.28 4.30
C THR A 44 8.24 4.43 4.24
N THR A 45 8.98 3.88 5.22
CA THR A 45 10.45 3.87 5.17
C THR A 45 10.96 3.06 3.99
N LEU A 46 10.41 1.88 3.76
CA LEU A 46 10.75 1.04 2.61
C LEU A 46 10.41 1.77 1.30
N MET A 47 9.21 2.33 1.17
CA MET A 47 8.80 3.11 -0.01
C MET A 47 9.75 4.27 -0.30
N ARG A 48 10.15 5.05 0.72
CA ARG A 48 11.09 6.17 0.58
C ARG A 48 12.49 5.71 0.18
N ILE A 49 12.94 4.53 0.61
CA ILE A 49 14.21 3.96 0.15
C ILE A 49 14.11 3.55 -1.31
N LEU A 50 13.05 2.84 -1.71
CA LEU A 50 12.83 2.44 -3.11
C LEU A 50 12.71 3.65 -4.04
N ALA A 51 12.08 4.74 -3.56
CA ALA A 51 12.00 6.02 -4.28
C ALA A 51 13.34 6.79 -4.33
N GLY A 52 14.40 6.29 -3.68
CA GLY A 52 15.71 6.95 -3.61
C GLY A 52 15.70 8.27 -2.84
N ILE A 53 14.72 8.45 -1.93
CA ILE A 53 14.59 9.64 -1.05
C ILE A 53 15.42 9.46 0.21
N VAL A 54 15.43 8.24 0.76
CA VAL A 54 16.16 7.89 1.99
C VAL A 54 17.20 6.82 1.67
N ASN A 55 18.42 6.97 2.17
CA ASN A 55 19.44 5.93 2.04
C ASN A 55 19.22 4.84 3.11
N PRO A 56 19.42 3.56 2.77
CA PRO A 56 19.44 2.50 3.77
C PRO A 56 20.66 2.65 4.71
N SER A 57 20.59 2.02 5.88
CA SER A 57 21.73 1.92 6.79
C SER A 57 22.64 0.76 6.41
N GLN A 58 22.05 -0.34 5.94
CA GLN A 58 22.73 -1.54 5.45
C GLN A 58 21.92 -2.20 4.33
N GLY A 59 22.52 -3.15 3.63
CA GLY A 59 21.89 -3.91 2.57
C GLY A 59 21.96 -3.23 1.21
N GLU A 60 21.21 -3.76 0.26
CA GLU A 60 21.21 -3.30 -1.13
C GLU A 60 19.82 -3.35 -1.74
N VAL A 61 19.55 -2.42 -2.65
CA VAL A 61 18.36 -2.43 -3.50
C VAL A 61 18.80 -2.25 -4.95
N ILE A 62 18.35 -3.16 -5.80
CA ILE A 62 18.54 -3.13 -7.25
C ILE A 62 17.16 -3.03 -7.90
N ILE A 63 16.97 -2.05 -8.77
CA ILE A 63 15.74 -1.83 -9.54
C ILE A 63 16.09 -1.83 -11.01
N ASN A 64 15.55 -2.76 -11.79
CA ASN A 64 15.81 -2.92 -13.22
C ASN A 64 17.32 -2.92 -13.55
N GLY A 65 18.12 -3.63 -12.73
CA GLY A 65 19.58 -3.71 -12.87
C GLY A 65 20.36 -2.51 -12.34
N HIS A 66 19.72 -1.49 -11.83
CA HIS A 66 20.37 -0.29 -11.28
C HIS A 66 20.40 -0.33 -9.74
N SER A 67 21.59 -0.15 -9.15
CA SER A 67 21.77 -0.13 -7.70
C SER A 67 21.51 1.27 -7.12
N LEU A 68 20.71 1.33 -6.04
CA LEU A 68 20.51 2.56 -5.27
C LEU A 68 21.73 3.04 -4.48
N LYS A 69 22.82 2.25 -4.43
CA LYS A 69 24.08 2.68 -3.79
C LYS A 69 24.86 3.70 -4.62
N THR A 70 24.71 3.66 -5.93
CA THR A 70 25.47 4.51 -6.86
C THR A 70 24.69 5.75 -7.28
N GLY A 71 25.38 6.86 -7.52
CA GLY A 71 24.75 8.08 -8.03
C GLY A 71 24.12 7.89 -9.42
N ALA A 72 24.79 7.14 -10.29
CA ALA A 72 24.28 6.80 -11.63
C ALA A 72 23.01 5.94 -11.53
N GLY A 73 23.01 4.91 -10.67
CA GLY A 73 21.86 4.06 -10.47
C GLY A 73 20.66 4.82 -9.90
N LYS A 74 20.87 5.70 -8.91
CA LYS A 74 19.80 6.57 -8.37
C LYS A 74 19.21 7.47 -9.46
N LYS A 75 20.04 8.03 -10.35
CA LYS A 75 19.55 8.88 -11.45
C LYS A 75 18.72 8.06 -12.44
N ALA A 76 19.20 6.88 -12.83
CA ALA A 76 18.48 5.97 -13.73
C ALA A 76 17.12 5.56 -13.14
N ILE A 77 17.09 5.13 -11.87
CA ILE A 77 15.85 4.75 -11.18
C ILE A 77 14.85 5.92 -11.11
N LYS A 78 15.30 7.12 -10.73
CA LYS A 78 14.43 8.30 -10.67
C LYS A 78 13.83 8.72 -12.01
N ALA A 79 14.49 8.42 -13.10
CA ALA A 79 14.00 8.71 -14.45
C ALA A 79 12.80 7.83 -14.84
N THR A 80 12.74 6.58 -14.34
CA THR A 80 11.70 5.60 -14.66
C THR A 80 10.72 5.33 -13.50
N LEU A 81 10.82 6.13 -12.42
CA LEU A 81 10.02 5.98 -11.22
C LEU A 81 8.93 7.04 -11.14
N GLY A 82 7.70 6.62 -10.85
CA GLY A 82 6.61 7.44 -10.31
C GLY A 82 6.47 7.20 -8.80
N TYR A 83 6.26 8.25 -8.03
CA TYR A 83 6.03 8.13 -6.59
C TYR A 83 4.86 8.98 -6.13
N LEU A 84 3.86 8.33 -5.55
CA LEU A 84 2.74 8.97 -4.86
C LEU A 84 2.96 8.81 -3.35
N PRO A 85 3.37 9.86 -2.64
CA PRO A 85 3.52 9.81 -1.19
C PRO A 85 2.16 9.86 -0.48
N GLN A 86 2.15 9.44 0.78
CA GLN A 86 0.98 9.53 1.65
C GLN A 86 0.48 10.97 1.80
N GLU A 87 1.40 11.92 2.02
CA GLU A 87 1.10 13.36 2.08
C GLU A 87 1.51 14.04 0.77
N LEU A 88 0.59 14.79 0.18
CA LEU A 88 0.78 15.46 -1.10
C LEU A 88 1.26 16.89 -0.88
N GLY A 89 2.53 17.15 -1.17
CA GLY A 89 3.12 18.49 -1.18
C GLY A 89 2.81 19.24 -2.47
N MET A 90 1.58 19.78 -2.61
CA MET A 90 1.14 20.46 -3.83
C MET A 90 1.18 21.98 -3.70
N TYR A 91 1.53 22.66 -4.79
CA TYR A 91 1.42 24.12 -4.91
C TYR A 91 -0.04 24.51 -5.16
N GLN A 92 -0.75 24.86 -4.10
CA GLN A 92 -2.20 25.06 -4.12
C GLN A 92 -2.69 26.23 -5.00
N GLU A 93 -1.82 27.20 -5.31
CA GLU A 93 -2.13 28.34 -6.17
C GLU A 93 -2.01 28.04 -7.67
N LEU A 94 -1.37 26.95 -8.03
CA LEU A 94 -1.29 26.49 -9.42
C LEU A 94 -2.59 25.78 -9.82
N SER A 95 -2.91 25.81 -11.13
CA SER A 95 -3.91 24.92 -11.70
C SER A 95 -3.36 23.49 -11.77
N ALA A 96 -4.24 22.50 -11.97
CA ALA A 96 -3.80 21.12 -12.12
C ALA A 96 -2.85 20.97 -13.31
N SER A 97 -3.15 21.58 -14.46
CA SER A 97 -2.28 21.56 -15.66
C SER A 97 -0.91 22.19 -15.38
N GLN A 98 -0.89 23.38 -14.75
CA GLN A 98 0.35 24.06 -14.39
C GLN A 98 1.21 23.25 -13.44
N PHE A 99 0.60 22.60 -12.45
CA PHE A 99 1.33 21.76 -11.49
C PHE A 99 1.93 20.52 -12.18
N ILE A 100 1.17 19.83 -13.02
CA ILE A 100 1.67 18.66 -13.75
C ILE A 100 2.73 19.06 -14.78
N ASP A 101 2.59 20.19 -15.47
CA ASP A 101 3.61 20.73 -16.38
C ASP A 101 4.91 21.03 -15.63
N TYR A 102 4.84 21.65 -14.47
CA TYR A 102 6.00 21.87 -13.60
C TYR A 102 6.68 20.55 -13.20
N MET A 103 5.90 19.55 -12.82
CA MET A 103 6.44 18.23 -12.48
C MET A 103 7.07 17.53 -13.69
N ALA A 104 6.51 17.71 -14.88
CA ALA A 104 7.05 17.19 -16.14
C ALA A 104 8.44 17.77 -16.45
N ILE A 105 8.61 19.09 -16.25
CA ILE A 105 9.92 19.76 -16.37
C ILE A 105 10.92 19.15 -15.39
N LEU A 106 10.54 18.98 -14.13
CA LEU A 106 11.42 18.38 -13.12
C LEU A 106 11.80 16.91 -13.44
N LYS A 107 10.98 16.23 -14.23
CA LYS A 107 11.24 14.89 -14.74
C LYS A 107 12.07 14.88 -16.05
N GLY A 108 12.46 16.04 -16.56
CA GLY A 108 13.33 16.18 -17.75
C GLY A 108 12.57 16.11 -19.07
N ILE A 109 11.28 16.41 -19.08
CA ILE A 109 10.52 16.56 -20.33
C ILE A 109 10.68 18.02 -20.80
N ASP A 110 11.79 18.29 -21.50
CA ASP A 110 12.16 19.66 -21.92
C ASP A 110 11.38 20.13 -23.15
N ASP A 111 10.99 19.21 -24.05
CA ASP A 111 10.20 19.52 -25.24
C ASP A 111 8.78 19.95 -24.85
N THR A 112 8.43 21.20 -25.19
CA THR A 112 7.15 21.81 -24.83
C THR A 112 5.95 21.08 -25.44
N GLN A 113 6.04 20.62 -26.69
CA GLN A 113 4.91 19.94 -27.34
C GLN A 113 4.65 18.58 -26.71
N LYS A 114 5.72 17.80 -26.48
CA LYS A 114 5.65 16.50 -25.76
C LYS A 114 5.09 16.69 -24.35
N ARG A 115 5.52 17.75 -23.66
CA ARG A 115 5.08 18.04 -22.30
C ARG A 115 3.59 18.37 -22.24
N VAL A 116 3.08 19.22 -23.13
CA VAL A 116 1.64 19.53 -23.21
C VAL A 116 0.84 18.27 -23.49
N GLN A 117 1.23 17.45 -24.46
CA GLN A 117 0.56 16.18 -24.75
C GLN A 117 0.55 15.22 -23.56
N GLN A 118 1.67 15.14 -22.83
CA GLN A 118 1.77 14.27 -21.67
C GLN A 118 0.93 14.76 -20.50
N VAL A 119 0.88 16.08 -20.26
CA VAL A 119 0.00 16.70 -19.25
C VAL A 119 -1.47 16.39 -19.54
N GLU A 120 -1.91 16.62 -20.79
CA GLU A 120 -3.29 16.31 -21.22
C GLU A 120 -3.58 14.80 -21.04
N LYS A 121 -2.65 13.93 -21.47
CA LYS A 121 -2.79 12.47 -21.34
C LYS A 121 -3.02 12.06 -19.88
N VAL A 122 -2.15 12.49 -18.94
CA VAL A 122 -2.27 12.05 -17.55
C VAL A 122 -3.46 12.68 -16.84
N LEU A 123 -3.84 13.91 -17.14
CA LEU A 123 -5.06 14.54 -16.60
C LEU A 123 -6.32 13.82 -17.11
N ASN A 124 -6.34 13.37 -18.36
CA ASN A 124 -7.43 12.56 -18.89
C ASN A 124 -7.52 11.20 -18.19
N MET A 125 -6.38 10.51 -18.02
CA MET A 125 -6.31 9.21 -17.34
C MET A 125 -6.89 9.24 -15.91
N VAL A 126 -6.71 10.35 -15.20
CA VAL A 126 -7.23 10.51 -13.84
C VAL A 126 -8.61 11.22 -13.79
N GLY A 127 -9.22 11.48 -14.95
CA GLY A 127 -10.55 12.13 -15.06
C GLY A 127 -10.59 13.57 -14.56
N LEU A 128 -9.54 14.36 -14.82
CA LEU A 128 -9.42 15.76 -14.44
C LEU A 128 -9.34 16.73 -15.64
N SER A 129 -9.61 16.28 -16.86
CA SER A 129 -9.51 17.12 -18.07
C SER A 129 -10.37 18.40 -17.98
N GLN A 130 -11.59 18.28 -17.44
CA GLN A 130 -12.50 19.44 -17.31
C GLN A 130 -12.08 20.43 -16.21
N ASP A 131 -11.32 19.95 -15.21
CA ASP A 131 -10.82 20.76 -14.09
C ASP A 131 -9.34 21.15 -14.27
N ALA A 132 -8.74 20.91 -15.44
CA ALA A 132 -7.31 21.10 -15.71
C ALA A 132 -6.82 22.52 -15.34
N GLU A 133 -7.59 23.55 -15.66
CA GLU A 133 -7.26 24.97 -15.42
C GLU A 133 -7.74 25.48 -14.07
N ARG A 134 -8.44 24.65 -13.29
CA ARG A 134 -8.90 25.02 -11.95
C ARG A 134 -7.77 24.91 -10.93
N LYS A 135 -7.67 25.89 -10.03
CA LYS A 135 -6.63 25.88 -8.96
C LYS A 135 -6.83 24.74 -7.98
N ILE A 136 -5.71 24.09 -7.62
CA ILE A 136 -5.67 22.92 -6.71
C ILE A 136 -6.26 23.22 -5.32
N LYS A 137 -6.18 24.47 -4.84
CA LYS A 137 -6.77 24.85 -3.55
C LYS A 137 -8.28 24.61 -3.47
N GLY A 138 -8.98 24.67 -4.61
CA GLY A 138 -10.42 24.41 -4.71
C GLY A 138 -10.79 22.94 -4.92
N PHE A 139 -9.83 22.01 -4.92
CA PHE A 139 -10.07 20.59 -5.16
C PHE A 139 -10.48 19.88 -3.87
N SER A 140 -11.36 18.86 -4.02
CA SER A 140 -11.65 17.90 -2.97
C SER A 140 -10.42 17.05 -2.64
N GLY A 141 -10.45 16.29 -1.54
CA GLY A 141 -9.40 15.33 -1.19
C GLY A 141 -9.15 14.31 -2.31
N GLY A 142 -10.22 13.75 -2.87
CA GLY A 142 -10.15 12.81 -4.00
C GLY A 142 -9.57 13.44 -5.26
N MET A 143 -9.96 14.67 -5.61
CA MET A 143 -9.37 15.39 -6.74
C MET A 143 -7.88 15.66 -6.53
N LYS A 144 -7.47 16.10 -5.34
CA LYS A 144 -6.04 16.26 -5.01
C LYS A 144 -5.28 14.96 -5.15
N ARG A 145 -5.85 13.84 -4.69
CA ARG A 145 -5.24 12.52 -4.84
C ARG A 145 -5.06 12.15 -6.31
N ARG A 146 -6.04 12.43 -7.16
CA ARG A 146 -5.96 12.22 -8.61
C ARG A 146 -4.87 13.07 -9.26
N VAL A 147 -4.69 14.34 -8.86
CA VAL A 147 -3.53 15.15 -9.29
C VAL A 147 -2.21 14.51 -8.85
N GLY A 148 -2.15 13.96 -7.63
CA GLY A 148 -0.97 13.25 -7.13
C GLY A 148 -0.60 12.04 -7.98
N ILE A 149 -1.59 11.30 -8.50
CA ILE A 149 -1.33 10.19 -9.44
C ILE A 149 -0.86 10.74 -10.78
N ALA A 150 -1.53 11.75 -11.33
CA ALA A 150 -1.14 12.37 -12.60
C ALA A 150 0.32 12.81 -12.57
N GLN A 151 0.77 13.45 -11.47
CA GLN A 151 2.18 13.80 -11.28
C GLN A 151 3.10 12.58 -11.25
N ALA A 152 2.68 11.48 -10.61
CA ALA A 152 3.50 10.27 -10.55
C ALA A 152 3.61 9.56 -11.90
N LEU A 153 2.62 9.75 -12.79
CA LEU A 153 2.55 9.15 -14.12
C LEU A 153 3.12 10.01 -15.24
N VAL A 154 3.48 11.28 -14.97
CA VAL A 154 3.80 12.26 -16.02
C VAL A 154 5.01 11.89 -16.88
N ASN A 155 5.95 11.11 -16.37
CA ASN A 155 7.12 10.62 -17.12
C ASN A 155 6.95 9.16 -17.62
N ASP A 156 5.73 8.64 -17.66
CA ASP A 156 5.39 7.27 -18.07
C ASP A 156 6.28 6.21 -17.38
N PRO A 157 6.20 6.09 -16.04
CA PRO A 157 7.14 5.29 -15.26
C PRO A 157 6.95 3.78 -15.47
N GLU A 158 8.06 3.04 -15.44
CA GLU A 158 8.08 1.57 -15.39
C GLU A 158 7.78 1.04 -13.98
N LEU A 159 8.11 1.83 -12.96
CA LEU A 159 7.84 1.55 -11.54
C LEU A 159 7.01 2.66 -10.94
N LEU A 160 5.84 2.31 -10.41
CA LEU A 160 4.96 3.20 -9.65
C LEU A 160 4.91 2.77 -8.19
N ILE A 161 5.35 3.64 -7.31
CA ILE A 161 5.25 3.45 -5.85
C ILE A 161 4.12 4.30 -5.31
N VAL A 162 3.21 3.67 -4.56
CA VAL A 162 1.98 4.30 -4.07
C VAL A 162 1.85 4.03 -2.57
N ASP A 163 2.02 5.07 -1.76
CA ASP A 163 2.05 4.96 -0.30
C ASP A 163 0.72 5.42 0.31
N GLU A 164 -0.05 4.47 0.84
CA GLU A 164 -1.36 4.65 1.48
C GLU A 164 -2.35 5.52 0.66
N PRO A 165 -2.64 5.17 -0.59
CA PRO A 165 -3.36 6.06 -1.50
C PRO A 165 -4.83 6.25 -1.17
N THR A 166 -5.46 5.29 -0.53
CA THR A 166 -6.91 5.24 -0.29
C THR A 166 -7.32 5.79 1.07
N ALA A 167 -6.35 6.11 1.92
CA ALA A 167 -6.61 6.67 3.24
C ALA A 167 -7.37 8.00 3.12
N GLY A 168 -8.53 8.08 3.80
CA GLY A 168 -9.38 9.29 3.81
C GLY A 168 -10.16 9.56 2.52
N LEU A 169 -10.20 8.62 1.57
CA LEU A 169 -11.08 8.68 0.41
C LEU A 169 -12.47 8.12 0.75
N ASP A 170 -13.51 8.68 0.14
CA ASP A 170 -14.83 8.08 0.15
C ASP A 170 -14.85 6.75 -0.65
N PRO A 171 -15.87 5.88 -0.45
CA PRO A 171 -15.92 4.57 -1.10
C PRO A 171 -15.87 4.64 -2.62
N GLU A 172 -16.52 5.62 -3.24
CA GLU A 172 -16.58 5.75 -4.70
C GLU A 172 -15.21 6.14 -5.28
N GLU A 173 -14.54 7.13 -4.70
CA GLU A 173 -13.18 7.52 -5.08
C GLU A 173 -12.17 6.39 -4.85
N ARG A 174 -12.34 5.59 -3.78
CA ARG A 174 -11.49 4.43 -3.51
C ARG A 174 -11.62 3.36 -4.59
N ILE A 175 -12.85 3.06 -5.03
CA ILE A 175 -13.11 2.12 -6.14
C ILE A 175 -12.47 2.63 -7.43
N ARG A 176 -12.70 3.91 -7.78
CA ARG A 176 -12.10 4.53 -8.98
C ARG A 176 -10.58 4.46 -8.96
N PHE A 177 -10.00 4.73 -7.81
CA PHE A 177 -8.55 4.69 -7.63
C PHE A 177 -7.99 3.28 -7.84
N ARG A 178 -8.60 2.28 -7.22
CA ARG A 178 -8.21 0.87 -7.39
C ARG A 178 -8.27 0.45 -8.86
N ASN A 179 -9.38 0.73 -9.53
CA ASN A 179 -9.55 0.40 -10.94
C ASN A 179 -8.47 1.06 -11.82
N LEU A 180 -8.12 2.33 -11.52
CA LEU A 180 -7.04 3.02 -12.21
C LEU A 180 -5.71 2.29 -12.05
N LEU A 181 -5.34 1.89 -10.82
CA LEU A 181 -4.09 1.18 -10.56
C LEU A 181 -4.06 -0.20 -11.26
N VAL A 182 -5.17 -0.95 -11.22
CA VAL A 182 -5.29 -2.24 -11.90
C VAL A 182 -5.06 -2.06 -13.40
N ASN A 183 -5.71 -1.11 -14.04
CA ASN A 183 -5.54 -0.83 -15.48
C ASN A 183 -4.10 -0.41 -15.85
N LEU A 184 -3.34 0.12 -14.89
CA LEU A 184 -1.95 0.52 -15.11
C LEU A 184 -0.96 -0.61 -14.89
N SER A 185 -1.36 -1.73 -14.26
CA SER A 185 -0.46 -2.78 -13.79
C SER A 185 -0.01 -3.77 -14.87
N ASP A 186 -0.66 -3.80 -16.03
CA ASP A 186 -0.37 -4.80 -17.08
C ASP A 186 1.04 -4.66 -17.66
N GLU A 187 1.55 -3.43 -17.76
CA GLU A 187 2.83 -3.13 -18.41
C GLU A 187 3.90 -2.59 -17.44
N ARG A 188 3.59 -2.46 -16.16
CA ARG A 188 4.50 -1.85 -15.18
C ARG A 188 4.47 -2.52 -13.82
N THR A 189 5.50 -2.29 -13.02
CA THR A 189 5.52 -2.71 -11.63
C THR A 189 4.83 -1.63 -10.78
N ILE A 190 3.82 -2.01 -9.99
CA ILE A 190 3.15 -1.10 -9.05
C ILE A 190 3.32 -1.67 -7.64
N ILE A 191 3.89 -0.89 -6.73
CA ILE A 191 3.97 -1.24 -5.32
C ILE A 191 2.94 -0.42 -4.55
N LEU A 192 1.93 -1.10 -4.01
CA LEU A 192 0.88 -0.51 -3.19
C LEU A 192 1.18 -0.77 -1.71
N SER A 193 1.45 0.28 -0.95
CA SER A 193 1.55 0.23 0.50
C SER A 193 0.20 0.57 1.12
N THR A 194 -0.30 -0.27 2.00
CA THR A 194 -1.56 -0.03 2.71
C THR A 194 -1.62 -0.78 4.04
N HIS A 195 -2.46 -0.31 4.96
CA HIS A 195 -2.90 -1.05 6.15
C HIS A 195 -4.30 -1.65 5.95
N ILE A 196 -4.93 -1.42 4.80
CA ILE A 196 -6.29 -1.85 4.46
C ILE A 196 -6.21 -3.14 3.68
N VAL A 197 -6.61 -4.24 4.31
CA VAL A 197 -6.53 -5.60 3.76
C VAL A 197 -7.33 -5.73 2.46
N GLU A 198 -8.50 -5.08 2.39
CA GLU A 198 -9.38 -5.14 1.22
C GLU A 198 -8.74 -4.56 -0.05
N ASP A 199 -7.89 -3.52 0.06
CA ASP A 199 -7.20 -2.97 -1.09
C ASP A 199 -6.25 -4.00 -1.72
N ILE A 200 -5.55 -4.78 -0.90
CA ILE A 200 -4.69 -5.88 -1.36
C ILE A 200 -5.53 -7.00 -1.98
N ALA A 201 -6.62 -7.42 -1.30
CA ALA A 201 -7.47 -8.51 -1.75
C ALA A 201 -8.03 -8.29 -3.17
N GLN A 202 -8.33 -7.03 -3.50
CA GLN A 202 -9.00 -6.68 -4.75
C GLN A 202 -8.04 -6.29 -5.89
N THR A 203 -6.76 -6.02 -5.60
CA THR A 203 -5.84 -5.47 -6.62
C THR A 203 -4.55 -6.24 -6.79
N CYS A 204 -4.06 -6.93 -5.75
CA CYS A 204 -2.73 -7.51 -5.78
C CYS A 204 -2.76 -9.02 -6.02
N GLN A 205 -1.90 -9.51 -6.89
CA GLN A 205 -1.68 -10.94 -7.11
C GLN A 205 -0.54 -11.47 -6.21
N ASP A 206 0.30 -10.59 -5.74
CA ASP A 206 1.50 -10.87 -4.98
C ASP A 206 1.66 -9.84 -3.86
N MET A 207 2.13 -10.27 -2.67
CA MET A 207 2.18 -9.41 -1.51
C MET A 207 3.25 -9.80 -0.50
N ALA A 208 3.58 -8.86 0.36
CA ALA A 208 4.30 -9.12 1.60
C ALA A 208 3.58 -8.47 2.79
N VAL A 209 3.70 -9.10 3.96
CA VAL A 209 3.30 -8.49 5.23
C VAL A 209 4.55 -8.05 5.98
N LEU A 210 4.58 -6.75 6.30
CA LEU A 210 5.64 -6.12 7.07
C LEU A 210 5.15 -5.87 8.50
N SER A 211 5.92 -6.30 9.49
CA SER A 211 5.67 -6.03 10.91
C SER A 211 6.98 -5.76 11.63
N SER A 212 7.03 -4.73 12.48
CA SER A 212 8.20 -4.35 13.27
C SER A 212 9.51 -4.28 12.44
N GLY A 213 9.40 -3.78 11.21
CA GLY A 213 10.54 -3.64 10.29
C GLY A 213 10.97 -4.92 9.55
N GLN A 214 10.29 -6.05 9.77
CA GLN A 214 10.61 -7.34 9.16
C GLN A 214 9.49 -7.83 8.24
N VAL A 215 9.85 -8.55 7.17
CA VAL A 215 8.88 -9.27 6.34
C VAL A 215 8.53 -10.59 7.04
N ILE A 216 7.27 -10.70 7.47
CA ILE A 216 6.77 -11.89 8.19
C ILE A 216 5.98 -12.85 7.30
N PHE A 217 5.58 -12.40 6.11
CA PHE A 217 4.94 -13.22 5.08
C PHE A 217 5.32 -12.70 3.69
N ARG A 218 5.45 -13.62 2.73
CA ARG A 218 5.66 -13.35 1.31
C ARG A 218 4.91 -14.38 0.49
N GLY A 219 4.02 -13.94 -0.41
CA GLY A 219 3.24 -14.84 -1.25
C GLY A 219 2.02 -14.17 -1.87
N SER A 220 1.07 -14.97 -2.37
CA SER A 220 -0.20 -14.46 -2.88
C SER A 220 -1.20 -14.19 -1.73
N PRO A 221 -2.20 -13.31 -1.94
CA PRO A 221 -3.32 -13.16 -1.01
C PRO A 221 -4.01 -14.50 -0.68
N ALA A 222 -4.20 -15.35 -1.69
CA ALA A 222 -4.74 -16.70 -1.49
C ALA A 222 -3.82 -17.60 -0.62
N GLY A 223 -2.52 -17.40 -0.69
CA GLY A 223 -1.55 -18.06 0.19
C GLY A 223 -1.77 -17.66 1.64
N LEU A 224 -1.91 -16.37 1.92
CA LEU A 224 -2.16 -15.86 3.27
C LEU A 224 -3.50 -16.34 3.84
N MET A 225 -4.54 -16.41 3.00
CA MET A 225 -5.84 -16.98 3.43
C MET A 225 -5.69 -18.44 3.88
N ARG A 226 -4.92 -19.25 3.14
CA ARG A 226 -4.70 -20.67 3.49
C ARG A 226 -3.97 -20.87 4.83
N GLU A 227 -3.15 -19.92 5.27
CA GLU A 227 -2.50 -19.98 6.60
C GLU A 227 -3.53 -20.03 7.74
N ALA A 228 -4.74 -19.52 7.53
CA ALA A 228 -5.83 -19.52 8.51
C ALA A 228 -6.82 -20.69 8.34
N ASP A 229 -6.60 -21.62 7.43
CA ASP A 229 -7.48 -22.78 7.25
C ASP A 229 -7.59 -23.59 8.55
N GLY A 230 -8.85 -23.87 8.97
CA GLY A 230 -9.14 -24.56 10.23
C GLY A 230 -9.03 -23.68 11.49
N HIS A 231 -8.81 -22.38 11.35
CA HIS A 231 -8.67 -21.42 12.45
C HIS A 231 -9.69 -20.28 12.43
N VAL A 232 -10.71 -20.39 11.58
CA VAL A 232 -11.74 -19.35 11.42
C VAL A 232 -13.12 -19.96 11.66
N TRP A 233 -13.88 -19.29 12.52
CA TRP A 233 -15.23 -19.72 12.90
C TRP A 233 -16.22 -18.57 12.87
N SER A 234 -17.48 -18.93 12.70
CA SER A 234 -18.61 -18.01 12.83
C SER A 234 -19.64 -18.60 13.77
N PHE A 235 -20.20 -17.79 14.66
CA PHE A 235 -21.34 -18.16 15.47
C PHE A 235 -22.20 -16.95 15.79
N THR A 236 -23.50 -17.19 16.04
CA THR A 236 -24.47 -16.16 16.45
C THR A 236 -24.75 -16.30 17.94
N SER A 237 -24.74 -15.19 18.66
CA SER A 237 -25.03 -15.13 20.10
C SER A 237 -26.10 -14.08 20.37
N ASP A 238 -27.03 -14.40 21.28
CA ASP A 238 -28.01 -13.45 21.82
C ASP A 238 -27.41 -12.49 22.84
N SER A 239 -26.19 -12.81 23.33
CA SER A 239 -25.43 -12.01 24.30
C SER A 239 -24.55 -10.99 23.64
N MET A 240 -24.46 -9.79 24.25
CA MET A 240 -23.48 -8.76 23.86
C MET A 240 -22.07 -9.00 24.42
N GLU A 241 -21.87 -10.06 25.20
CA GLU A 241 -20.54 -10.38 25.70
C GLU A 241 -19.65 -10.81 24.55
N ARG A 242 -18.52 -10.10 24.42
CA ARG A 242 -17.53 -10.44 23.40
C ARG A 242 -16.92 -11.80 23.68
N PRO A 243 -16.79 -12.63 22.64
CA PRO A 243 -16.00 -13.84 22.73
C PRO A 243 -14.56 -13.53 23.19
N ASP A 244 -14.11 -14.29 24.14
CA ASP A 244 -12.80 -14.18 24.79
C ASP A 244 -12.07 -15.53 24.63
N HIS A 245 -11.14 -15.85 25.54
CA HIS A 245 -10.46 -17.14 25.65
C HIS A 245 -9.49 -17.45 24.52
N GLY A 246 -8.70 -16.47 24.14
CA GLY A 246 -7.66 -16.68 23.14
C GLY A 246 -8.19 -16.66 21.69
N LEU A 247 -9.39 -16.17 21.47
CA LEU A 247 -9.96 -15.87 20.15
C LEU A 247 -9.84 -14.37 19.86
N THR A 248 -9.67 -14.04 18.57
CA THR A 248 -9.75 -12.65 18.11
C THR A 248 -11.02 -12.46 17.30
N VAL A 249 -11.84 -11.49 17.68
CA VAL A 249 -13.03 -11.10 16.91
C VAL A 249 -12.56 -10.30 15.70
N VAL A 250 -12.76 -10.82 14.51
CA VAL A 250 -12.41 -10.15 13.24
C VAL A 250 -13.54 -9.22 12.82
N SER A 251 -14.78 -9.68 12.91
CA SER A 251 -15.95 -8.85 12.63
C SER A 251 -17.16 -9.24 13.46
N MET A 252 -18.09 -8.28 13.62
CA MET A 252 -19.38 -8.45 14.24
C MET A 252 -20.45 -7.92 13.30
N LEU A 253 -21.53 -8.69 13.14
CA LEU A 253 -22.69 -8.31 12.34
C LEU A 253 -23.95 -8.42 13.17
N HIS A 254 -24.69 -7.33 13.31
CA HIS A 254 -25.99 -7.34 13.96
C HIS A 254 -27.04 -7.95 13.02
N LEU A 255 -27.63 -9.06 13.43
CA LEU A 255 -28.73 -9.75 12.75
C LEU A 255 -30.00 -9.64 13.59
N PRO A 256 -31.20 -9.87 13.02
CA PRO A 256 -32.46 -9.90 13.79
C PRO A 256 -32.45 -10.92 14.96
N GLU A 257 -31.74 -12.04 14.76
CA GLU A 257 -31.61 -13.15 15.71
C GLU A 257 -30.47 -13.02 16.71
N GLY A 258 -29.66 -11.94 16.64
CA GLY A 258 -28.52 -11.73 17.55
C GLY A 258 -27.31 -11.14 16.88
N ILE A 259 -26.14 -11.33 17.48
CA ILE A 259 -24.86 -10.85 16.96
C ILE A 259 -24.10 -12.02 16.39
N GLN A 260 -23.81 -11.97 15.09
CA GLN A 260 -22.92 -12.91 14.44
C GLN A 260 -21.48 -12.43 14.60
N TYR A 261 -20.64 -13.28 15.17
CA TYR A 261 -19.20 -13.08 15.35
C TYR A 261 -18.42 -13.89 14.34
N ARG A 262 -17.40 -13.26 13.75
CA ARG A 262 -16.34 -13.95 13.00
C ARG A 262 -15.06 -13.94 13.82
N LEU A 263 -14.52 -15.14 14.09
CA LEU A 263 -13.46 -15.37 15.06
C LEU A 263 -12.26 -16.06 14.43
N VAL A 264 -11.08 -15.70 14.90
CA VAL A 264 -9.80 -16.34 14.54
C VAL A 264 -9.07 -16.78 15.81
N GLY A 265 -8.64 -18.06 15.85
CA GLY A 265 -7.87 -18.60 16.98
C GLY A 265 -7.54 -20.07 16.86
N SER A 266 -6.93 -20.66 17.91
CA SER A 266 -6.42 -22.04 17.90
C SER A 266 -7.47 -23.07 18.33
N SER A 267 -8.46 -22.69 19.15
CA SER A 267 -9.50 -23.57 19.68
C SER A 267 -10.82 -22.83 19.81
N ILE A 268 -11.91 -23.56 19.59
CA ILE A 268 -13.29 -23.05 19.64
C ILE A 268 -14.15 -23.83 20.68
N GLU A 269 -13.56 -24.65 21.50
CA GLU A 269 -14.26 -25.58 22.41
C GLU A 269 -15.32 -24.93 23.31
N LYS A 270 -15.12 -23.66 23.67
CA LYS A 270 -16.07 -22.90 24.50
C LYS A 270 -17.32 -22.41 23.74
N TYR A 271 -17.34 -22.55 22.43
CA TYR A 271 -18.44 -22.08 21.56
C TYR A 271 -18.92 -23.25 20.69
N PRO A 272 -19.68 -24.21 21.27
CA PRO A 272 -20.06 -25.46 20.59
C PRO A 272 -21.00 -25.24 19.39
N THR A 273 -21.61 -24.07 19.27
CA THR A 273 -22.46 -23.69 18.13
C THR A 273 -21.69 -23.01 17.02
N ALA A 274 -20.37 -22.81 17.18
CA ALA A 274 -19.55 -22.19 16.15
C ALA A 274 -19.29 -23.14 14.99
N GLU A 275 -19.46 -22.63 13.79
CA GLU A 275 -19.21 -23.35 12.54
C GLU A 275 -17.90 -22.89 11.91
N ALA A 276 -17.11 -23.84 11.42
CA ALA A 276 -15.92 -23.53 10.65
C ALA A 276 -16.31 -22.82 9.34
N VAL A 277 -15.65 -21.72 9.03
CA VAL A 277 -15.91 -20.95 7.80
C VAL A 277 -14.65 -20.76 7.00
N LYS A 278 -14.80 -20.61 5.68
CA LYS A 278 -13.68 -20.38 4.79
C LYS A 278 -13.00 -19.04 5.12
N PRO A 279 -11.66 -19.02 5.28
CA PRO A 279 -10.92 -17.80 5.57
C PRO A 279 -11.00 -16.76 4.45
N GLY A 280 -11.18 -15.49 4.84
CA GLY A 280 -10.89 -14.32 4.02
C GLY A 280 -9.45 -13.83 4.23
N LEU A 281 -9.05 -12.81 3.47
CA LEU A 281 -7.69 -12.25 3.60
C LEU A 281 -7.46 -11.57 4.96
N GLU A 282 -8.50 -10.96 5.52
CA GLU A 282 -8.46 -10.33 6.85
C GLU A 282 -8.22 -11.39 7.95
N ASP A 283 -8.88 -12.55 7.85
CA ASP A 283 -8.65 -13.66 8.78
C ASP A 283 -7.21 -14.19 8.69
N GLY A 284 -6.71 -14.36 7.46
CA GLY A 284 -5.33 -14.76 7.21
C GLY A 284 -4.32 -13.79 7.82
N TYR A 285 -4.58 -12.48 7.67
CA TYR A 285 -3.75 -11.44 8.27
C TYR A 285 -3.78 -11.50 9.81
N VAL A 286 -4.98 -11.59 10.40
CA VAL A 286 -5.16 -11.69 11.86
C VAL A 286 -4.49 -12.94 12.40
N TRP A 287 -4.67 -14.08 11.75
CA TRP A 287 -4.01 -15.34 12.13
C TRP A 287 -2.49 -15.24 12.07
N LEU A 288 -1.94 -14.71 10.96
CA LEU A 288 -0.50 -14.50 10.82
C LEU A 288 0.06 -13.63 11.95
N MET A 289 -0.57 -12.50 12.24
CA MET A 289 -0.11 -11.61 13.29
C MET A 289 -0.09 -12.29 14.66
N ARG A 290 -1.16 -13.04 15.01
CA ARG A 290 -1.23 -13.83 16.25
C ARG A 290 -0.15 -14.89 16.33
N SER A 291 0.03 -15.67 15.27
CA SER A 291 1.04 -16.77 15.25
C SER A 291 2.47 -16.25 15.43
N LYS A 292 2.70 -14.97 15.11
CA LYS A 292 3.98 -14.28 15.33
C LYS A 292 4.05 -13.53 16.66
N GLY A 293 3.06 -13.69 17.56
CA GLY A 293 3.02 -13.00 18.86
C GLY A 293 2.84 -11.49 18.76
N GLN A 294 2.30 -11.00 17.64
CA GLN A 294 2.00 -9.58 17.43
C GLN A 294 0.58 -9.27 17.94
N THR A 295 0.42 -8.14 18.61
CA THR A 295 -0.91 -7.66 19.01
C THR A 295 -1.61 -7.13 17.77
N VAL A 296 -2.81 -7.64 17.50
CA VAL A 296 -3.70 -7.05 16.50
C VAL A 296 -4.71 -6.23 17.28
N ASP A 297 -4.61 -4.89 17.21
CA ASP A 297 -5.67 -4.01 17.69
C ASP A 297 -6.88 -4.15 16.72
N VAL A 298 -7.65 -5.18 16.92
CA VAL A 298 -8.98 -5.32 16.34
C VAL A 298 -9.93 -4.95 17.45
N LEU A 299 -10.31 -3.65 17.48
CA LEU A 299 -11.31 -2.95 18.36
C LEU A 299 -11.67 -3.57 19.70
#